data_67f470421d0ff9acdd27a699adcc1fd2
#
_entry.id   67f470421d0ff9acdd27a699adcc1fd2
#
_cell.length_a   1.000
_cell.length_b   1.000
_cell.length_c   1.000
_cell.angle_alpha   90.00
_cell.angle_beta   90.00
_cell.angle_gamma   90.00
#
_symmetry.space_group_name_H-M   'P 1'
#
loop_
_entity.id
_entity.type
_entity.pdbx_description
1 polymer ?
#
loop_
_entity_poly.entity_id
_entity_poly.type
_entity_poly.pdbx_seq_one_letter_code
_entity_poly.pdbx_strand_id
1 'polypeptide(L)'
;MEIREIVGNVRSIFSLPEAVIRINELIESGDTCNTEIERVILNDPALTAKLLKFANSTYFGFSGKVDTVQRAVSIIGHKELRNLAIAASVTATFKDIPSNLLNMDTFWQHSVACGVIARLLASNVENRERFFIAGLLHAVGR
;
A
#
# COMPACT_ATOMS: atom_id res chain seq x y z
N MET A 1 19.67 7.65 -25.48
CA MET A 1 18.43 7.25 -24.81
C MET A 1 17.28 8.05 -25.45
N GLU A 2 16.43 7.36 -26.16
CA GLU A 2 15.32 8.03 -26.82
C GLU A 2 14.18 8.33 -25.84
N ILE A 3 13.50 9.46 -26.04
CA ILE A 3 12.35 9.88 -25.21
C ILE A 3 11.27 8.79 -25.16
N ARG A 4 11.11 8.01 -26.22
CA ARG A 4 10.15 6.89 -26.29
C ARG A 4 10.50 5.75 -25.32
N GLU A 5 11.77 5.49 -25.06
CA GLU A 5 12.23 4.50 -24.11
C GLU A 5 11.95 4.93 -22.67
N ILE A 6 12.19 6.21 -22.38
CA ILE A 6 11.89 6.80 -21.07
C ILE A 6 10.36 6.76 -20.82
N VAL A 7 9.55 7.12 -21.81
CA VAL A 7 8.09 7.10 -21.69
C VAL A 7 7.56 5.66 -21.57
N GLY A 8 8.17 4.69 -22.25
CA GLY A 8 7.84 3.27 -22.12
C GLY A 8 8.11 2.75 -20.71
N ASN A 9 9.25 3.11 -20.13
CA ASN A 9 9.63 2.75 -18.76
C ASN A 9 8.72 3.44 -17.73
N VAL A 10 8.35 4.68 -17.95
CA VAL A 10 7.39 5.41 -17.09
C VAL A 10 6.00 4.77 -17.13
N ARG A 11 5.55 4.30 -18.27
CA ARG A 11 4.26 3.58 -18.37
C ARG A 11 4.27 2.26 -17.61
N SER A 12 5.39 1.54 -17.60
CA SER A 12 5.53 0.29 -16.83
C SER A 12 5.59 0.55 -15.32
N ILE A 13 6.08 1.73 -14.91
CA ILE A 13 6.16 2.13 -13.49
C ILE A 13 4.76 2.41 -12.90
N PHE A 14 3.84 2.91 -13.70
CA PHE A 14 2.50 3.31 -13.25
C PHE A 14 1.39 2.28 -13.53
N SER A 15 1.72 1.11 -14.06
CA SER A 15 0.73 0.04 -14.17
C SER A 15 0.43 -0.55 -12.79
N LEU A 16 -0.81 -0.40 -12.34
CA LEU A 16 -1.25 -1.01 -11.09
C LEU A 16 -1.29 -2.53 -11.27
N PRO A 17 -0.71 -3.31 -10.34
CA PRO A 17 -0.87 -4.75 -10.32
C PRO A 17 -2.34 -5.15 -10.30
N GLU A 18 -2.65 -6.26 -10.93
CA GLU A 18 -4.01 -6.79 -11.02
C GLU A 18 -4.71 -6.92 -9.65
N ALA A 19 -3.98 -7.34 -8.63
CA ALA A 19 -4.47 -7.43 -7.27
C ALA A 19 -5.02 -6.09 -6.74
N VAL A 20 -4.33 -4.99 -7.00
CA VAL A 20 -4.75 -3.65 -6.55
C VAL A 20 -6.01 -3.19 -7.28
N ILE A 21 -6.07 -3.40 -8.59
CA ILE A 21 -7.25 -3.08 -9.40
C ILE A 21 -8.46 -3.86 -8.87
N ARG A 22 -8.30 -5.14 -8.63
CA ARG A 22 -9.37 -6.01 -8.14
C ARG A 22 -9.85 -5.63 -6.74
N ILE A 23 -8.94 -5.30 -5.82
CA ILE A 23 -9.29 -4.81 -4.48
C ILE A 23 -10.08 -3.51 -4.57
N ASN A 24 -9.65 -2.59 -5.43
CA ASN A 24 -10.35 -1.32 -5.61
C ASN A 24 -11.77 -1.52 -6.15
N GLU A 25 -11.93 -2.36 -7.17
CA GLU A 25 -13.24 -2.71 -7.73
C GLU A 25 -14.17 -3.32 -6.67
N LEU A 26 -13.67 -4.24 -5.85
CA LEU A 26 -14.44 -4.88 -4.78
C LEU A 26 -14.88 -3.89 -3.71
N ILE A 27 -14.05 -2.92 -3.37
CA ILE A 27 -14.37 -1.89 -2.39
C ILE A 27 -15.37 -0.89 -2.96
N GLU A 28 -15.23 -0.48 -4.23
CA GLU A 28 -16.12 0.49 -4.87
C GLU A 28 -17.51 -0.08 -5.20
N SER A 29 -17.62 -1.38 -5.46
CA SER A 29 -18.90 -2.03 -5.74
C SER A 29 -19.86 -2.02 -4.55
N GLY A 30 -19.39 -1.73 -3.35
CA GLY A 30 -20.19 -1.73 -2.13
C GLY A 30 -20.60 -3.13 -1.63
N ASP A 31 -20.34 -4.14 -2.42
CA ASP A 31 -20.57 -5.56 -2.09
C ASP A 31 -19.27 -6.15 -1.53
N THR A 32 -18.78 -5.53 -0.46
CA THR A 32 -17.51 -5.87 0.15
C THR A 32 -17.60 -7.19 0.92
N CYS A 33 -17.45 -8.28 0.19
CA CYS A 33 -17.21 -9.57 0.81
C CYS A 33 -15.76 -9.67 1.24
N ASN A 34 -15.50 -9.66 2.55
CA ASN A 34 -14.14 -9.81 3.11
C ASN A 34 -13.43 -11.05 2.55
N THR A 35 -14.19 -12.11 2.26
CA THR A 35 -13.68 -13.37 1.70
C THR A 35 -13.06 -13.19 0.31
N GLU A 36 -13.65 -12.37 -0.55
CA GLU A 36 -13.11 -12.10 -1.89
C GLU A 36 -11.85 -11.24 -1.83
N ILE A 37 -11.85 -10.21 -0.98
CA ILE A 37 -10.67 -9.39 -0.73
C ILE A 37 -9.54 -10.24 -0.17
N GLU A 38 -9.82 -11.10 0.80
CA GLU A 38 -8.85 -12.04 1.36
C GLU A 38 -8.24 -12.93 0.28
N ARG A 39 -9.05 -13.49 -0.60
CA ARG A 39 -8.58 -14.34 -1.70
C ARG A 39 -7.63 -13.60 -2.64
N VAL A 40 -7.95 -12.36 -3.01
CA VAL A 40 -7.09 -11.55 -3.86
C VAL A 40 -5.74 -11.27 -3.20
N ILE A 41 -5.75 -10.96 -1.90
CA ILE A 41 -4.52 -10.71 -1.14
C ILE A 41 -3.67 -11.97 -1.01
N LEU A 42 -4.28 -13.11 -0.70
CA LEU A 42 -3.57 -14.39 -0.55
C LEU A 42 -2.90 -14.86 -1.84
N ASN A 43 -3.41 -14.44 -3.00
CA ASN A 43 -2.78 -14.74 -4.28
C ASN A 43 -1.54 -13.91 -4.57
N ASP A 44 -1.26 -12.88 -3.77
CA ASP A 44 -0.06 -12.05 -3.87
C ASP A 44 0.77 -12.14 -2.58
N PRO A 45 1.83 -12.97 -2.55
CA PRO A 45 2.64 -13.16 -1.34
C PRO A 45 3.31 -11.88 -0.84
N ALA A 46 3.73 -10.99 -1.74
CA ALA A 46 4.37 -9.72 -1.37
C ALA A 46 3.38 -8.77 -0.69
N LEU A 47 2.18 -8.67 -1.23
CA LEU A 47 1.09 -7.88 -0.63
C LEU A 47 0.66 -8.46 0.72
N THR A 48 0.52 -9.78 0.81
CA THR A 48 0.21 -10.49 2.06
C THR A 48 1.22 -10.18 3.16
N ALA A 49 2.51 -10.29 2.87
CA ALA A 49 3.58 -10.01 3.82
C ALA A 49 3.56 -8.56 4.31
N LYS A 50 3.38 -7.59 3.41
CA LYS A 50 3.29 -6.16 3.75
C LYS A 50 2.07 -5.86 4.60
N LEU A 51 0.92 -6.44 4.26
CA LEU A 51 -0.33 -6.28 5.00
C LEU A 51 -0.19 -6.79 6.44
N LEU A 52 0.34 -7.99 6.63
CA LEU A 52 0.56 -8.57 7.94
C LEU A 52 1.55 -7.76 8.77
N LYS A 53 2.64 -7.31 8.16
CA LYS A 53 3.62 -6.43 8.83
C LYS A 53 2.99 -5.12 9.28
N PHE A 54 2.13 -4.52 8.47
CA PHE A 54 1.43 -3.29 8.81
C PHE A 54 0.40 -3.50 9.93
N ALA A 55 -0.38 -4.59 9.87
CA ALA A 55 -1.34 -4.93 10.91
C ALA A 55 -0.69 -5.17 12.27
N ASN A 56 0.54 -5.71 12.29
CA ASN A 56 1.33 -5.94 13.51
C ASN A 56 2.10 -4.70 13.98
N SER A 57 2.01 -3.59 13.26
CA SER A 57 2.69 -2.36 13.66
C SER A 57 2.09 -1.74 14.93
N THR A 58 2.90 -0.97 15.63
CA THR A 58 2.46 -0.24 16.85
C THR A 58 1.35 0.77 16.60
N TYR A 59 1.16 1.18 15.35
CA TYR A 59 0.09 2.09 14.95
C TYR A 59 -1.30 1.59 15.30
N PHE A 60 -1.56 0.28 15.12
CA PHE A 60 -2.85 -0.31 15.47
C PHE A 60 -2.96 -0.69 16.95
N GLY A 61 -1.87 -0.69 17.71
CA GLY A 61 -1.87 -0.96 19.14
C GLY A 61 -2.46 -2.30 19.55
N PHE A 62 -2.48 -3.26 18.64
CA PHE A 62 -3.06 -4.57 18.89
C PHE A 62 -2.12 -5.41 19.75
N SER A 63 -2.61 -5.93 20.88
CA SER A 63 -1.80 -6.64 21.87
C SER A 63 -1.41 -8.07 21.48
N GLY A 64 -1.98 -8.61 20.39
CA GLY A 64 -1.70 -9.93 19.86
C GLY A 64 -1.00 -9.90 18.52
N LYS A 65 -0.40 -11.03 18.13
CA LYS A 65 0.15 -11.20 16.79
C LYS A 65 -0.98 -11.45 15.79
N VAL A 66 -0.99 -10.68 14.70
CA VAL A 66 -1.88 -10.88 13.56
C VAL A 66 -1.16 -11.78 12.55
N ASP A 67 -1.66 -12.99 12.35
CA ASP A 67 -1.06 -14.02 11.52
C ASP A 67 -1.95 -14.46 10.34
N THR A 68 -3.17 -13.95 10.26
CA THR A 68 -4.10 -14.24 9.17
C THR A 68 -4.50 -12.97 8.43
N VAL A 69 -4.70 -13.10 7.11
CA VAL A 69 -5.17 -12.00 6.25
C VAL A 69 -6.57 -11.55 6.67
N GLN A 70 -7.46 -12.47 7.00
CA GLN A 70 -8.81 -12.15 7.46
C GLN A 70 -8.79 -11.22 8.67
N ARG A 71 -7.96 -11.54 9.66
CA ARG A 71 -7.81 -10.71 10.86
C ARG A 71 -7.17 -9.35 10.56
N ALA A 72 -6.16 -9.35 9.69
CA ALA A 72 -5.53 -8.11 9.23
C ALA A 72 -6.52 -7.18 8.54
N VAL A 73 -7.33 -7.69 7.63
CA VAL A 73 -8.37 -6.90 6.94
C VAL A 73 -9.39 -6.33 7.92
N SER A 74 -9.80 -7.11 8.92
CA SER A 74 -10.74 -6.65 9.95
C SER A 74 -10.17 -5.54 10.83
N ILE A 75 -8.88 -5.58 11.15
CA ILE A 75 -8.20 -4.57 11.97
C ILE A 75 -7.93 -3.30 11.17
N ILE A 76 -7.42 -3.45 9.96
CA ILE A 76 -7.00 -2.33 9.11
C ILE A 76 -8.21 -1.60 8.53
N GLY A 77 -9.21 -2.33 8.07
CA GLY A 77 -10.37 -1.81 7.36
C GLY A 77 -10.13 -1.63 5.86
N HIS A 78 -11.21 -1.56 5.09
CA HIS A 78 -11.16 -1.59 3.62
C HIS A 78 -10.46 -0.36 3.02
N LYS A 79 -10.67 0.81 3.60
CA LYS A 79 -10.09 2.06 3.09
C LYS A 79 -8.58 2.08 3.23
N GLU A 80 -8.08 1.73 4.41
CA GLU A 80 -6.63 1.63 4.66
C GLU A 80 -6.00 0.51 3.85
N LEU A 81 -6.70 -0.61 3.72
CA LEU A 81 -6.27 -1.74 2.90
C LEU A 81 -6.05 -1.33 1.44
N ARG A 82 -6.98 -0.57 0.87
CA ARG A 82 -6.83 -0.02 -0.48
C ARG A 82 -5.58 0.87 -0.60
N ASN A 83 -5.41 1.77 0.34
CA ASN A 83 -4.26 2.68 0.36
C ASN A 83 -2.93 1.92 0.45
N LEU A 84 -2.88 0.90 1.30
CA LEU A 84 -1.70 0.03 1.43
C LEU A 84 -1.43 -0.78 0.17
N ALA A 85 -2.48 -1.30 -0.47
CA ALA A 85 -2.34 -2.04 -1.71
C ALA A 85 -1.76 -1.17 -2.83
N ILE A 86 -2.25 0.06 -2.99
CA ILE A 86 -1.70 1.04 -3.94
C ILE A 86 -0.22 1.32 -3.63
N ALA A 87 0.11 1.58 -2.38
CA ALA A 87 1.49 1.86 -1.97
C ALA A 87 2.42 0.66 -2.18
N ALA A 88 1.96 -0.54 -1.88
CA ALA A 88 2.71 -1.77 -2.11
C ALA A 88 3.00 -1.97 -3.59
N SER A 89 2.06 -1.62 -4.47
CA SER A 89 2.24 -1.72 -5.92
C SER A 89 3.30 -0.75 -6.44
N VAL A 90 3.27 0.48 -5.95
CA VAL A 90 4.27 1.49 -6.33
C VAL A 90 5.67 1.05 -5.90
N THR A 91 5.83 0.52 -4.69
CA THR A 91 7.14 0.03 -4.22
C THR A 91 7.62 -1.22 -4.96
N ALA A 92 6.72 -2.05 -5.45
CA ALA A 92 7.08 -3.24 -6.23
C ALA A 92 7.74 -2.90 -7.57
N THR A 93 7.44 -1.74 -8.15
CA THR A 93 8.06 -1.25 -9.39
C THR A 93 9.53 -0.87 -9.22
N PHE A 94 9.99 -0.64 -8.00
CA PHE A 94 11.37 -0.27 -7.71
C PHE A 94 12.28 -1.44 -7.31
N LYS A 95 11.85 -2.68 -7.53
CA LYS A 95 12.62 -3.88 -7.16
C LYS A 95 14.00 -3.97 -7.82
N ASP A 96 14.17 -3.36 -8.99
CA ASP A 96 15.40 -3.41 -9.77
C ASP A 96 16.42 -2.34 -9.36
N ILE A 97 16.11 -1.51 -8.37
CA ILE A 97 17.06 -0.53 -7.86
C ILE A 97 18.06 -1.23 -6.94
N PRO A 98 19.39 -1.09 -7.22
CA PRO A 98 20.41 -1.68 -6.36
C PRO A 98 20.27 -1.26 -4.89
N SER A 99 20.38 -2.21 -3.98
CA SER A 99 20.21 -2.00 -2.53
C SER A 99 21.19 -1.00 -1.91
N ASN A 100 22.33 -0.77 -2.56
CA ASN A 100 23.29 0.25 -2.16
C ASN A 100 22.85 1.69 -2.45
N LEU A 101 21.89 1.86 -3.38
CA LEU A 101 21.32 3.18 -3.70
C LEU A 101 20.04 3.45 -2.90
N LEU A 102 19.24 2.43 -2.66
CA LEU A 102 18.00 2.57 -1.92
C LEU A 102 17.66 1.28 -1.17
N ASN A 103 17.56 1.37 0.14
CA ASN A 103 17.03 0.27 0.95
C ASN A 103 15.50 0.35 0.93
N MET A 104 14.85 -0.62 0.29
CA MET A 104 13.40 -0.65 0.11
C MET A 104 12.63 -0.78 1.43
N ASP A 105 13.16 -1.50 2.41
CA ASP A 105 12.50 -1.62 3.72
C ASP A 105 12.50 -0.28 4.46
N THR A 106 13.62 0.42 4.46
CA THR A 106 13.74 1.75 5.05
C THR A 106 12.86 2.76 4.31
N PHE A 107 12.86 2.72 2.98
CA PHE A 107 12.00 3.57 2.15
C PHE A 107 10.53 3.33 2.47
N TRP A 108 10.11 2.08 2.55
CA TRP A 108 8.73 1.71 2.88
C TRP A 108 8.32 2.19 4.28
N GLN A 109 9.16 1.93 5.28
CA GLN A 109 8.92 2.38 6.67
C GLN A 109 8.78 3.90 6.74
N HIS A 110 9.67 4.64 6.06
CA HIS A 110 9.60 6.10 5.98
C HIS A 110 8.31 6.57 5.32
N SER A 111 7.93 5.97 4.19
CA SER A 111 6.72 6.34 3.45
C SER A 111 5.46 6.11 4.28
N VAL A 112 5.36 4.96 4.96
CA VAL A 112 4.23 4.64 5.85
C VAL A 112 4.18 5.60 7.03
N ALA A 113 5.32 5.89 7.67
CA ALA A 113 5.39 6.84 8.78
C ALA A 113 4.92 8.24 8.36
N CYS A 114 5.35 8.72 7.20
CA CYS A 114 4.91 10.01 6.65
C CYS A 114 3.41 10.01 6.35
N GLY A 115 2.87 8.93 5.81
CA GLY A 115 1.43 8.77 5.58
C GLY A 115 0.62 8.84 6.86
N VAL A 116 1.05 8.12 7.89
CA VAL A 116 0.40 8.11 9.20
C VAL A 116 0.44 9.50 9.85
N ILE A 117 1.60 10.15 9.86
CA ILE A 117 1.76 11.49 10.43
C ILE A 117 0.89 12.51 9.68
N ALA A 118 0.90 12.49 8.35
CA ALA A 118 0.08 13.38 7.53
C ALA A 118 -1.42 13.20 7.85
N ARG A 119 -1.87 11.97 8.02
CA ARG A 119 -3.24 11.67 8.42
C ARG A 119 -3.60 12.19 9.80
N LEU A 120 -2.69 12.05 10.79
CA LEU A 120 -2.91 12.53 12.15
C LEU A 120 -2.97 14.06 12.22
N LEU A 121 -2.19 14.74 11.37
CA LEU A 121 -2.17 16.20 11.30
C LEU A 121 -3.34 16.78 10.51
N ALA A 122 -4.07 15.97 9.73
CA ALA A 122 -5.23 16.44 8.99
C ALA A 122 -6.37 16.81 9.92
N SER A 123 -6.77 18.08 9.90
CA SER A 123 -7.83 18.62 10.73
C SER A 123 -9.24 18.20 10.29
N ASN A 124 -9.40 17.88 8.99
CA ASN A 124 -10.66 17.47 8.41
C ASN A 124 -10.71 15.97 8.19
N VAL A 125 -11.71 15.30 8.77
CA VAL A 125 -11.90 13.84 8.66
C VAL A 125 -12.06 13.38 7.21
N GLU A 126 -12.72 14.15 6.35
CA GLU A 126 -12.93 13.82 4.95
C GLU A 126 -11.60 13.74 4.15
N ASN A 127 -10.63 14.55 4.53
CA ASN A 127 -9.35 14.66 3.84
C ASN A 127 -8.25 13.74 4.41
N ARG A 128 -8.49 13.06 5.54
CA ARG A 128 -7.48 12.23 6.19
C ARG A 128 -6.88 11.17 5.28
N GLU A 129 -7.69 10.52 4.46
CA GLU A 129 -7.20 9.52 3.50
C GLU A 129 -6.34 10.11 2.41
N ARG A 130 -6.72 11.28 1.88
CA ARG A 130 -5.93 12.00 0.88
C ARG A 130 -4.57 12.41 1.44
N PHE A 131 -4.54 12.89 2.67
CA PHE A 131 -3.30 13.23 3.36
C PHE A 131 -2.43 11.99 3.61
N PHE A 132 -3.04 10.86 3.98
CA PHE A 132 -2.33 9.61 4.13
C PHE A 132 -1.65 9.18 2.81
N ILE A 133 -2.39 9.17 1.71
CA ILE A 133 -1.86 8.83 0.38
C ILE A 133 -0.76 9.80 -0.04
N ALA A 134 -0.97 11.09 0.14
CA ALA A 134 0.01 12.11 -0.19
C ALA A 134 1.32 11.91 0.60
N GLY A 135 1.24 11.66 1.90
CA GLY A 135 2.40 11.36 2.75
C GLY A 135 3.10 10.08 2.34
N LEU A 136 2.33 9.05 2.00
CA LEU A 136 2.84 7.75 1.58
C LEU A 136 3.63 7.82 0.26
N LEU A 137 3.16 8.61 -0.69
CA LEU A 137 3.71 8.69 -2.05
C LEU A 137 4.67 9.88 -2.27
N HIS A 138 4.88 10.74 -1.28
CA HIS A 138 5.64 11.99 -1.46
C HIS A 138 7.09 11.78 -1.93
N ALA A 139 7.71 10.66 -1.58
CA ALA A 139 9.10 10.37 -1.90
C ALA A 139 9.28 9.43 -3.11
N VAL A 140 8.20 9.06 -3.81
CA VAL A 140 8.26 8.10 -4.92
C VAL A 140 9.08 8.62 -6.10
N GLY A 141 9.12 9.92 -6.33
CA GLY A 141 9.88 10.55 -7.41
C GLY A 141 11.32 10.93 -7.07
N ARG A 142 11.86 10.48 -5.95
CA ARG A 142 13.17 10.89 -5.40
C ARG A 142 14.33 10.07 -5.97
#